data_86fa9f91d07644c2087aebf76d00f648
#
_entry.id   86fa9f91d07644c2087aebf76d00f648
#
_cell.length_a   1.000
_cell.length_b   1.000
_cell.length_c   1.000
_cell.angle_alpha   90.00
_cell.angle_beta   90.00
_cell.angle_gamma   90.00
#
_symmetry.space_group_name_H-M   'P 1'
#
loop_
_entity.id
_entity.type
_entity.pdbx_description
1 polymer ?
#
loop_
_entity_poly.entity_id
_entity_poly.type
_entity_poly.pdbx_seq_one_letter_code
_entity_poly.pdbx_strand_id
1 'polypeptide(L)'
;MLLAISTSGNSANIIQAIQAAHDREMIVVALTGRDGGGMASLLLPEDVEIRVPANVTARIQEVHLLAIHCLCDLIDSQLFGSEE
;
A
#
# COMPACT_ATOMS: atom_id res chain seq x y z
N MET A 1 -8.73 -6.13 -5.05
CA MET A 1 -7.86 -5.14 -4.41
C MET A 1 -6.40 -5.51 -4.63
N LEU A 2 -5.58 -4.54 -4.98
CA LEU A 2 -4.13 -4.73 -5.08
C LEU A 2 -3.46 -4.02 -3.93
N LEU A 3 -2.59 -4.74 -3.20
CA LEU A 3 -1.71 -4.14 -2.19
C LEU A 3 -0.35 -3.93 -2.84
N ALA A 4 0.03 -2.68 -3.05
CA ALA A 4 1.27 -2.31 -3.73
C ALA A 4 2.24 -1.70 -2.72
N ILE A 5 3.44 -2.24 -2.63
CA ILE A 5 4.42 -1.86 -1.62
C ILE A 5 5.71 -1.41 -2.31
N SER A 6 6.14 -0.19 -2.04
CA SER A 6 7.42 0.31 -2.52
C SER A 6 7.90 1.42 -1.61
N THR A 7 9.11 1.27 -1.05
CA THR A 7 9.64 2.27 -0.12
C THR A 7 9.92 3.60 -0.80
N SER A 8 10.28 3.61 -2.07
CA SER A 8 10.53 4.85 -2.82
C SER A 8 9.29 5.32 -3.58
N GLY A 9 8.35 4.43 -3.86
CA GLY A 9 7.23 4.72 -4.73
C GLY A 9 7.59 4.81 -6.20
N ASN A 10 8.78 4.37 -6.58
CA ASN A 10 9.27 4.52 -7.96
C ASN A 10 9.65 3.20 -8.63
N SER A 11 9.27 2.07 -8.05
CA SER A 11 9.56 0.77 -8.65
C SER A 11 8.75 0.57 -9.91
N ALA A 12 9.43 0.39 -11.05
CA ALA A 12 8.77 0.27 -12.34
C ALA A 12 7.78 -0.89 -12.39
N ASN A 13 8.15 -2.03 -11.81
CA ASN A 13 7.28 -3.20 -11.78
C ASN A 13 6.00 -2.93 -11.01
N ILE A 14 6.09 -2.22 -9.89
CA ILE A 14 4.94 -1.91 -9.05
C ILE A 14 4.04 -0.91 -9.75
N ILE A 15 4.62 0.09 -10.42
CA ILE A 15 3.85 1.06 -11.19
C ILE A 15 3.05 0.36 -12.29
N GLN A 16 3.67 -0.59 -12.99
CA GLN A 16 2.97 -1.36 -14.01
C GLN A 16 1.84 -2.20 -13.40
N ALA A 17 2.06 -2.77 -12.22
CA ALA A 17 1.02 -3.54 -11.53
C ALA A 17 -0.17 -2.66 -11.17
N ILE A 18 0.09 -1.43 -10.72
CA ILE A 18 -0.99 -0.49 -10.39
C ILE A 18 -1.80 -0.15 -11.64
N GLN A 19 -1.12 0.10 -12.76
CA GLN A 19 -1.81 0.40 -14.01
C GLN A 19 -2.67 -0.77 -14.45
N ALA A 20 -2.15 -1.99 -14.35
CA ALA A 20 -2.93 -3.18 -14.70
C ALA A 20 -4.13 -3.36 -13.78
N ALA A 21 -3.98 -3.06 -12.49
CA ALA A 21 -5.07 -3.14 -11.53
C ALA A 21 -6.17 -2.14 -11.88
N HIS A 22 -5.80 -0.91 -12.24
CA HIS A 22 -6.76 0.11 -12.63
C HIS A 22 -7.51 -0.28 -13.91
N ASP A 23 -6.81 -0.91 -14.86
CA ASP A 23 -7.46 -1.39 -16.08
C ASP A 23 -8.52 -2.45 -15.78
N ARG A 24 -8.38 -3.15 -14.68
CA ARG A 24 -9.36 -4.16 -14.26
C ARG A 24 -10.31 -3.62 -13.19
N GLU A 25 -10.30 -2.32 -12.97
CA GLU A 25 -11.19 -1.64 -12.02
C GLU A 25 -11.00 -2.13 -10.59
N MET A 26 -9.76 -2.46 -10.22
CA MET A 26 -9.43 -2.86 -8.87
C MET A 26 -9.03 -1.64 -8.05
N ILE A 27 -9.38 -1.67 -6.76
CA ILE A 27 -8.94 -0.66 -5.82
C ILE A 27 -7.49 -0.98 -5.41
N VAL A 28 -6.67 0.05 -5.31
CA VAL A 28 -5.26 -0.08 -4.93
C VAL A 28 -5.06 0.48 -3.52
N VAL A 29 -4.38 -0.29 -2.68
CA VAL A 29 -3.87 0.18 -1.39
C VAL A 29 -2.36 0.23 -1.52
N ALA A 30 -1.78 1.42 -1.45
CA ALA A 30 -0.34 1.61 -1.67
C ALA A 30 0.36 1.90 -0.36
N LEU A 31 1.43 1.15 -0.09
CA LEU A 31 2.32 1.42 1.04
C LEU A 31 3.60 2.03 0.46
N THR A 32 3.80 3.31 0.70
CA THR A 32 4.91 4.05 0.13
C THR A 32 5.78 4.65 1.22
N GLY A 33 6.82 5.34 0.81
CA GLY A 33 7.69 6.07 1.72
C GLY A 33 8.16 7.35 1.06
N ARG A 34 8.98 8.09 1.79
CA ARG A 34 9.56 9.34 1.32
C ARG A 34 8.46 10.30 0.86
N ASP A 35 8.44 10.67 -0.40
CA ASP A 35 7.41 11.57 -0.95
C ASP A 35 6.32 10.82 -1.74
N GLY A 36 6.30 9.51 -1.67
CA GLY A 36 5.33 8.69 -2.40
C GLY A 36 5.73 8.33 -3.81
N GLY A 37 6.67 9.04 -4.39
CA GLY A 37 7.20 8.76 -5.73
C GLY A 37 6.14 8.78 -6.82
N GLY A 38 6.43 8.10 -7.93
CA GLY A 38 5.51 8.01 -9.06
C GLY A 38 4.24 7.27 -8.76
N MET A 39 4.25 6.36 -7.77
CA MET A 39 3.04 5.63 -7.38
C MET A 39 1.96 6.58 -6.89
N ALA A 40 2.34 7.58 -6.10
CA ALA A 40 1.36 8.49 -5.51
C ALA A 40 0.58 9.24 -6.58
N SER A 41 1.22 9.60 -7.70
CA SER A 41 0.56 10.34 -8.76
C SER A 41 -0.37 9.47 -9.61
N LEU A 42 -0.28 8.16 -9.50
CA LEU A 42 -1.14 7.24 -10.24
C LEU A 42 -2.42 6.87 -9.50
N LEU A 43 -2.49 7.14 -8.21
CA LEU A 43 -3.62 6.70 -7.40
C LEU A 43 -4.88 7.49 -7.76
N LEU A 44 -6.01 6.79 -7.77
CA LEU A 44 -7.32 7.36 -8.07
C LEU A 44 -8.01 7.73 -6.76
N PRO A 45 -9.10 8.53 -6.81
CA PRO A 45 -9.75 8.98 -5.57
C PRO A 45 -10.22 7.87 -4.63
N GLU A 46 -10.57 6.69 -5.17
CA GLU A 46 -11.00 5.57 -4.34
C GLU A 46 -9.85 4.73 -3.81
N ASP A 47 -8.61 4.99 -4.27
CA ASP A 47 -7.44 4.27 -3.78
C ASP A 47 -6.98 4.84 -2.43
N VAL A 48 -6.17 4.06 -1.72
CA VAL A 48 -5.67 4.46 -0.40
C VAL A 48 -4.14 4.41 -0.43
N GLU A 49 -3.52 5.46 0.09
CA GLU A 49 -2.06 5.47 0.26
C GLU A 49 -1.72 5.58 1.73
N ILE A 50 -0.84 4.69 2.21
CA ILE A 50 -0.24 4.80 3.53
C ILE A 50 1.22 5.15 3.30
N ARG A 51 1.57 6.41 3.54
CA ARG A 51 2.92 6.92 3.27
C ARG A 51 3.68 7.07 4.57
N VAL A 52 4.90 6.53 4.60
CA VAL A 52 5.82 6.71 5.72
C VAL A 52 6.81 7.81 5.31
N PRO A 53 6.68 9.03 5.82
CA PRO A 53 7.51 10.15 5.37
C PRO A 53 8.90 10.13 5.99
N ALA A 54 9.62 9.05 5.76
CA ALA A 54 10.98 8.86 6.24
C ALA A 54 11.89 8.62 5.05
N ASN A 55 13.19 8.80 5.24
CA ASN A 55 14.17 8.63 4.18
C ASN A 55 15.05 7.41 4.34
N VAL A 56 14.87 6.65 5.41
CA VAL A 56 15.65 5.43 5.68
C VAL A 56 14.78 4.24 5.35
N THR A 57 15.20 3.47 4.34
CA THR A 57 14.41 2.35 3.83
C THR A 57 14.03 1.36 4.93
N ALA A 58 14.95 1.05 5.85
CA ALA A 58 14.67 0.11 6.92
C ALA A 58 13.52 0.58 7.81
N ARG A 59 13.46 1.89 8.10
CA ARG A 59 12.39 2.44 8.93
C ARG A 59 11.06 2.39 8.19
N ILE A 60 11.06 2.69 6.90
CA ILE A 60 9.85 2.62 6.09
C ILE A 60 9.32 1.19 6.09
N GLN A 61 10.19 0.21 5.89
CA GLN A 61 9.79 -1.19 5.87
C GLN A 61 9.22 -1.66 7.20
N GLU A 62 9.79 -1.19 8.31
CA GLU A 62 9.27 -1.54 9.63
C GLU A 62 7.84 -1.06 9.81
N VAL A 63 7.54 0.16 9.39
CA VAL A 63 6.19 0.70 9.50
C VAL A 63 5.25 0.01 8.52
N HIS A 64 5.71 -0.30 7.31
CA HIS A 64 4.90 -1.05 6.35
C HIS A 64 4.52 -2.42 6.92
N LEU A 65 5.45 -3.11 7.57
CA LEU A 65 5.16 -4.40 8.15
C LEU A 65 4.11 -4.29 9.26
N LEU A 66 4.22 -3.28 10.09
CA LEU A 66 3.22 -3.03 11.12
C LEU A 66 1.85 -2.76 10.50
N ALA A 67 1.79 -1.94 9.45
CA ALA A 67 0.55 -1.63 8.76
C ALA A 67 -0.07 -2.90 8.17
N ILE A 68 0.73 -3.76 7.57
CA ILE A 68 0.24 -5.02 7.00
C ILE A 68 -0.37 -5.89 8.10
N HIS A 69 0.29 -6.00 9.26
CA HIS A 69 -0.24 -6.78 10.37
C HIS A 69 -1.58 -6.23 10.85
N CYS A 70 -1.70 -4.90 10.95
CA CYS A 70 -2.95 -4.27 11.35
C CYS A 70 -4.06 -4.53 10.33
N LEU A 71 -3.74 -4.47 9.05
CA LEU A 71 -4.72 -4.74 8.00
C LEU A 71 -5.19 -6.20 8.05
N CYS A 72 -4.27 -7.13 8.28
CA CYS A 72 -4.63 -8.54 8.40
C CYS A 72 -5.54 -8.77 9.60
N ASP A 73 -5.26 -8.13 10.72
CA ASP A 73 -6.11 -8.25 11.91
C ASP A 73 -7.51 -7.71 11.65
N LEU A 74 -7.60 -6.58 10.95
CA LEU A 74 -8.89 -6.01 10.61
C LEU A 74 -9.69 -6.91 9.68
N ILE A 75 -9.03 -7.50 8.69
CA ILE A 75 -9.68 -8.41 7.76
C ILE A 75 -10.19 -9.65 8.50
N ASP A 76 -9.36 -10.22 9.37
CA ASP A 76 -9.77 -11.37 10.17
C ASP A 76 -10.97 -11.05 11.03
N SER A 77 -10.96 -9.89 11.68
CA SER A 77 -12.05 -9.46 12.54
C SER A 77 -13.34 -9.32 11.76
N GLN A 78 -13.29 -8.75 10.55
CA GLN A 78 -14.48 -8.54 9.74
C GLN A 78 -15.01 -9.82 9.13
N LEU A 79 -14.11 -10.74 8.72
CA LEU A 79 -14.52 -11.95 8.05
C LEU A 79 -14.95 -13.06 9.02
N PHE A 80 -14.30 -13.12 10.18
CA PHE A 80 -14.47 -14.24 11.10
C PHE A 80 -15.08 -13.85 12.44
N GLY A 81 -15.36 -12.58 12.64
CA GLY A 81 -16.00 -12.12 13.86
C GLY A 81 -15.18 -12.38 15.10
N SER A 82 -13.88 -12.05 15.04
CA SER A 82 -12.98 -12.28 16.15
C SER A 82 -13.46 -11.59 17.42
N GLU A 83 -13.27 -12.23 18.56
CA GLU A 83 -13.66 -11.68 19.84
C GLU A 83 -12.51 -11.28 20.73
N GLU A 84 -11.31 -11.33 20.28
CA GLU A 84 -10.24 -10.94 21.19
C GLU A 84 -10.31 -9.57 21.69
#